data_e3882d40daee1660a8ffda809b4d6928
#
_entry.id   e3882d40daee1660a8ffda809b4d6928
#
_cell.length_a   1.000
_cell.length_b   1.000
_cell.length_c   1.000
_cell.angle_alpha   90.00
_cell.angle_beta   90.00
_cell.angle_gamma   90.00
#
_symmetry.space_group_name_H-M   'P 1'
#
loop_
_entity.id
_entity.type
_entity.pdbx_description
1 polymer ?
#
loop_
_entity_poly.entity_id
_entity_poly.type
_entity_poly.pdbx_seq_one_letter_code
_entity_poly.pdbx_strand_id
1 'polypeptide(L)'
;MITCSGALFYTLDTNRFLFLHRANGKRNNMWGLVGGTNEGVETPWEGLKREVEEEIGFLPDIKKTLPLESFISNDNKFFFHTYLCVIQSEFIPILNDEHNGYAWCSFSKWPKPLHYGLRNTLQSKVNLTKLETVFKTINLLDK
;
A
#
# COMPACT_ATOMS: atom_id res chain seq x y z
N MET A 1 -15.92 15.70 -0.67
CA MET A 1 -14.65 15.18 -1.17
C MET A 1 -14.25 13.94 -0.37
N ILE A 2 -13.85 12.88 -1.06
CA ILE A 2 -13.42 11.64 -0.44
C ILE A 2 -11.91 11.51 -0.58
N THR A 3 -11.20 11.33 0.53
CA THR A 3 -9.76 11.12 0.54
C THR A 3 -9.45 9.72 1.07
N CYS A 4 -8.71 8.95 0.29
CA CYS A 4 -8.26 7.62 0.67
C CYS A 4 -6.73 7.56 0.65
N SER A 5 -6.18 6.65 1.43
CA SER A 5 -4.73 6.42 1.46
C SER A 5 -4.43 4.93 1.48
N GLY A 6 -3.34 4.55 0.83
CA GLY A 6 -2.87 3.17 0.80
C GLY A 6 -1.39 3.07 1.10
N ALA A 7 -1.02 2.02 1.80
CA ALA A 7 0.36 1.72 2.14
C ALA A 7 0.85 0.51 1.35
N LEU A 8 1.88 0.70 0.56
CA LEU A 8 2.63 -0.37 -0.06
C LEU A 8 3.84 -0.66 0.84
N PHE A 9 3.74 -1.70 1.66
CA PHE A 9 4.84 -2.10 2.55
C PHE A 9 5.92 -2.83 1.77
N TYR A 10 7.15 -2.42 1.97
CA TYR A 10 8.35 -3.00 1.35
C TYR A 10 9.34 -3.40 2.43
N THR A 11 9.85 -4.64 2.37
CA THR A 11 10.77 -5.16 3.37
C THR A 11 12.20 -5.17 2.87
N LEU A 12 13.11 -4.71 3.74
CA LEU A 12 14.54 -4.69 3.44
C LEU A 12 15.14 -6.11 3.41
N ASP A 13 14.65 -7.01 4.27
CA ASP A 13 15.20 -8.36 4.39
C ASP A 13 14.95 -9.23 3.16
N THR A 14 13.76 -9.12 2.57
CA THR A 14 13.33 -10.01 1.49
C THR A 14 13.10 -9.30 0.14
N ASN A 15 13.07 -7.97 0.15
CA ASN A 15 12.76 -7.15 -1.03
C ASN A 15 11.37 -7.47 -1.60
N ARG A 16 10.41 -7.79 -0.73
CA ARG A 16 9.04 -8.11 -1.15
C ARG A 16 8.05 -7.10 -0.62
N PHE A 17 6.88 -7.06 -1.27
CA PHE A 17 5.81 -6.10 -1.05
C PHE A 17 4.56 -6.81 -0.54
N LEU A 18 3.83 -6.18 0.38
CA LEU A 18 2.61 -6.75 0.98
C LEU A 18 1.36 -6.38 0.20
N PHE A 19 0.54 -7.39 -0.05
CA PHE A 19 -0.81 -7.24 -0.62
C PHE A 19 -1.82 -7.98 0.24
N LEU A 20 -3.03 -7.42 0.35
CA LEU A 20 -4.14 -8.04 1.07
C LEU A 20 -5.23 -8.46 0.09
N HIS A 21 -5.82 -9.63 0.34
CA HIS A 21 -6.90 -10.17 -0.49
C HIS A 21 -8.26 -9.82 0.13
N ARG A 22 -9.10 -9.14 -0.64
CA ARG A 22 -10.40 -8.70 -0.14
C ARG A 22 -11.41 -9.84 -0.12
N ALA A 23 -12.10 -9.97 1.02
CA ALA A 23 -13.10 -11.01 1.24
C ALA A 23 -14.50 -10.57 0.85
N ASN A 24 -14.80 -9.27 0.94
CA ASN A 24 -16.15 -8.74 0.87
C ASN A 24 -16.25 -7.50 -0.01
N GLY A 25 -17.48 -7.16 -0.42
CA GLY A 25 -17.82 -5.91 -1.09
C GLY A 25 -17.64 -5.95 -2.59
N LYS A 26 -17.65 -4.76 -3.20
CA LYS A 26 -17.58 -4.60 -4.65
C LYS A 26 -16.26 -5.09 -5.27
N ARG A 27 -15.22 -5.26 -4.45
CA ARG A 27 -13.88 -5.63 -4.88
C ARG A 27 -13.44 -6.97 -4.31
N ASN A 28 -14.44 -7.81 -4.06
CA ASN A 28 -14.25 -9.18 -3.64
C ASN A 28 -13.31 -9.93 -4.59
N ASN A 29 -12.44 -10.75 -4.00
CA ASN A 29 -11.43 -11.54 -4.71
C ASN A 29 -10.35 -10.72 -5.43
N MET A 30 -10.22 -9.43 -5.11
CA MET A 30 -9.13 -8.60 -5.65
C MET A 30 -8.07 -8.36 -4.59
N TRP A 31 -6.83 -8.26 -5.04
CA TRP A 31 -5.69 -7.92 -4.19
C TRP A 31 -5.50 -6.40 -4.16
N GLY A 32 -5.24 -5.87 -2.98
CA GLY A 32 -5.06 -4.45 -2.77
C GLY A 32 -3.99 -4.14 -1.75
N LEU A 33 -3.82 -2.85 -1.50
CA LEU A 33 -2.92 -2.35 -0.46
C LEU A 33 -3.63 -2.32 0.89
N VAL A 34 -2.85 -2.12 1.94
CA VAL A 34 -3.37 -1.77 3.26
C VAL A 34 -3.80 -0.31 3.22
N GLY A 35 -5.03 0.00 3.59
CA GLY A 35 -5.49 1.38 3.60
C GLY A 35 -7.00 1.52 3.53
N GLY A 36 -7.45 2.75 3.43
CA GLY A 36 -8.89 3.05 3.38
C GLY A 36 -9.18 4.53 3.34
N THR A 37 -10.42 4.87 3.68
CA THR A 37 -10.96 6.22 3.59
C THR A 37 -10.65 7.01 4.86
N ASN A 38 -10.22 8.27 4.69
CA ASN A 38 -10.05 9.19 5.80
C ASN A 38 -11.38 9.49 6.48
N GLU A 39 -11.32 9.72 7.78
CA GLU A 39 -12.46 10.12 8.59
C GLU A 39 -12.25 11.53 9.15
N GLY A 40 -13.32 12.34 9.12
CA GLY A 40 -13.30 13.69 9.71
C GLY A 40 -12.18 14.56 9.17
N VAL A 41 -11.38 15.09 10.10
CA VAL A 41 -10.31 16.05 9.79
C VAL A 41 -8.91 15.41 9.74
N GLU A 42 -8.84 14.09 9.62
CA GLU A 42 -7.55 13.41 9.53
C GLU A 42 -6.74 13.89 8.34
N THR A 43 -5.43 14.03 8.52
CA THR A 43 -4.51 14.12 7.37
C THR A 43 -4.45 12.77 6.66
N PRO A 44 -4.00 12.71 5.40
CA PRO A 44 -3.84 11.42 4.70
C PRO A 44 -3.01 10.42 5.49
N TRP A 45 -1.92 10.87 6.11
CA TRP A 45 -1.05 9.99 6.91
C TRP A 45 -1.73 9.50 8.19
N GLU A 46 -2.45 10.39 8.90
CA GLU A 46 -3.19 10.00 10.10
C GLU A 46 -4.26 8.95 9.80
N GLY A 47 -5.01 9.15 8.72
CA GLY A 47 -6.01 8.19 8.26
C GLY A 47 -5.39 6.86 7.87
N LEU A 48 -4.23 6.90 7.22
CA LEU A 48 -3.52 5.68 6.82
C LEU A 48 -3.04 4.90 8.04
N LYS A 49 -2.45 5.55 9.03
CA LYS A 49 -2.02 4.86 10.26
C LYS A 49 -3.19 4.16 10.96
N ARG A 50 -4.33 4.82 11.04
CA ARG A 50 -5.53 4.23 11.64
C ARG A 50 -5.99 2.99 10.85
N GLU A 51 -6.07 3.10 9.51
CA GLU A 51 -6.47 1.99 8.65
C GLU A 51 -5.49 0.82 8.74
N VAL A 52 -4.20 1.09 8.82
CA VAL A 52 -3.19 0.04 8.98
C VAL A 52 -3.45 -0.76 10.26
N GLU A 53 -3.66 -0.07 11.39
CA GLU A 53 -3.96 -0.74 12.66
C GLU A 53 -5.25 -1.57 12.58
N GLU A 54 -6.28 -1.05 11.91
CA GLU A 54 -7.55 -1.75 11.74
C GLU A 54 -7.41 -3.00 10.86
N GLU A 55 -6.64 -2.92 9.79
CA GLU A 55 -6.59 -3.97 8.77
C GLU A 55 -5.56 -5.05 9.04
N ILE A 56 -4.44 -4.73 9.69
CA ILE A 56 -3.40 -5.73 9.98
C ILE A 56 -3.14 -5.93 11.48
N GLY A 57 -3.88 -5.22 12.33
CA GLY A 57 -3.90 -5.43 13.78
C GLY A 57 -2.85 -4.66 14.56
N PHE A 58 -1.92 -3.99 13.92
CA PHE A 58 -0.86 -3.21 14.56
C PHE A 58 -0.24 -2.24 13.57
N LEU A 59 0.51 -1.27 14.07
CA LEU A 59 1.31 -0.37 13.22
C LEU A 59 2.75 -0.86 13.24
N PRO A 60 3.29 -1.36 12.09
CA PRO A 60 4.68 -1.79 12.03
C PRO A 60 5.64 -0.64 12.28
N ASP A 61 6.88 -0.96 12.69
CA ASP A 61 7.95 0.03 12.78
C ASP A 61 8.38 0.43 11.37
N ILE A 62 7.89 1.58 10.93
CA ILE A 62 8.14 2.09 9.58
C ILE A 62 9.41 2.93 9.60
N LYS A 63 10.44 2.47 8.89
CA LYS A 63 11.73 3.14 8.82
C LYS A 63 11.70 4.38 7.93
N LYS A 64 10.96 4.30 6.82
CA LYS A 64 10.80 5.40 5.87
C LYS A 64 9.42 5.36 5.25
N THR A 65 8.83 6.54 5.06
CA THR A 65 7.57 6.71 4.35
C THR A 65 7.81 7.65 3.18
N LEU A 66 7.54 7.17 1.98
CA LEU A 66 7.79 7.93 0.75
C LEU A 66 6.49 8.02 -0.05
N PRO A 67 6.08 9.23 -0.47
CA PRO A 67 4.91 9.34 -1.34
C PRO A 67 5.25 8.73 -2.70
N LEU A 68 4.41 7.80 -3.15
CA LEU A 68 4.58 7.16 -4.44
C LEU A 68 3.73 7.84 -5.51
N GLU A 69 2.44 8.02 -5.22
CA GLU A 69 1.51 8.60 -6.18
C GLU A 69 0.37 9.30 -5.45
N SER A 70 -0.09 10.41 -6.03
CA SER A 70 -1.35 11.04 -5.63
C SER A 70 -2.25 11.08 -6.86
N PHE A 71 -3.42 10.45 -6.74
CA PHE A 71 -4.42 10.42 -7.80
C PHE A 71 -5.58 11.33 -7.43
N ILE A 72 -6.03 12.11 -8.40
CA ILE A 72 -7.21 12.99 -8.26
C ILE A 72 -8.17 12.64 -9.40
N SER A 73 -9.44 12.38 -9.07
CA SER A 73 -10.44 12.11 -10.08
C SER A 73 -10.72 13.36 -10.93
N ASN A 74 -11.26 13.16 -12.14
CA ASN A 74 -11.54 14.25 -13.07
C ASN A 74 -12.49 15.30 -12.49
N ASP A 75 -13.42 14.89 -11.63
CA ASP A 75 -14.39 15.79 -10.98
C ASP A 75 -13.86 16.41 -9.68
N ASN A 76 -12.60 16.13 -9.30
CA ASN A 76 -11.96 16.59 -8.07
C ASN A 76 -12.70 16.19 -6.79
N LYS A 77 -13.48 15.11 -6.83
CA LYS A 77 -14.25 14.64 -5.66
C LYS A 77 -13.58 13.47 -4.94
N PHE A 78 -12.59 12.86 -5.56
CA PHE A 78 -11.90 11.70 -5.02
C PHE A 78 -10.39 11.89 -5.12
N PHE A 79 -9.70 11.67 -3.99
CA PHE A 79 -8.24 11.71 -3.89
C PHE A 79 -7.75 10.40 -3.33
N PHE A 80 -6.67 9.87 -3.90
CA PHE A 80 -6.02 8.68 -3.38
C PHE A 80 -4.52 8.92 -3.27
N HIS A 81 -3.99 8.74 -2.06
CA HIS A 81 -2.57 8.89 -1.78
C HIS A 81 -1.95 7.51 -1.53
N THR A 82 -0.96 7.15 -2.31
CA THR A 82 -0.22 5.89 -2.14
C THR A 82 1.15 6.20 -1.57
N TYR A 83 1.49 5.53 -0.46
CA TYR A 83 2.79 5.68 0.20
C TYR A 83 3.56 4.36 0.11
N LEU A 84 4.85 4.46 -0.16
CA LEU A 84 5.77 3.35 0.02
C LEU A 84 6.25 3.39 1.48
N CYS A 85 5.96 2.34 2.23
CA CYS A 85 6.32 2.23 3.65
C CYS A 85 7.41 1.17 3.81
N VAL A 86 8.63 1.60 4.09
CA VAL A 86 9.79 0.72 4.21
C VAL A 86 9.90 0.19 5.63
N ILE A 87 9.93 -1.13 5.77
CA ILE A 87 10.08 -1.82 7.05
C ILE A 87 11.24 -2.83 6.96
N GLN A 88 11.70 -3.33 8.09
CA GLN A 88 12.85 -4.25 8.12
C GLN A 88 12.48 -5.64 7.64
N SER A 89 11.43 -6.24 8.20
CA SER A 89 11.10 -7.64 8.01
C SER A 89 9.63 -7.86 7.71
N GLU A 90 9.33 -8.97 7.03
CA GLU A 90 7.95 -9.42 6.84
C GLU A 90 7.31 -9.75 8.17
N PHE A 91 6.00 -9.59 8.23
CA PHE A 91 5.21 -9.92 9.41
C PHE A 91 3.99 -10.74 9.00
N ILE A 92 3.35 -11.36 9.98
CA ILE A 92 2.07 -12.05 9.78
C ILE A 92 0.97 -11.09 10.22
N PRO A 93 0.15 -10.58 9.29
CA PRO A 93 -0.91 -9.65 9.64
C PRO A 93 -2.05 -10.35 10.40
N ILE A 94 -2.68 -9.60 11.31
CA ILE A 94 -3.90 -10.03 11.98
C ILE A 94 -5.05 -9.39 11.21
N LEU A 95 -5.64 -10.15 10.29
CA LEU A 95 -6.64 -9.62 9.36
C LEU A 95 -8.00 -9.43 10.04
N ASN A 96 -8.71 -8.37 9.60
CA ASN A 96 -10.11 -8.15 9.99
C ASN A 96 -11.05 -8.81 8.97
N ASP A 97 -12.37 -8.56 9.13
CA ASP A 97 -13.39 -9.20 8.28
C ASP A 97 -13.35 -8.79 6.81
N GLU A 98 -12.66 -7.69 6.48
CA GLU A 98 -12.59 -7.18 5.11
C GLU A 98 -11.61 -7.98 4.24
N HIS A 99 -10.68 -8.68 4.86
CA HIS A 99 -9.63 -9.42 4.16
C HIS A 99 -9.54 -10.86 4.65
N ASN A 100 -9.28 -11.79 3.74
CA ASN A 100 -9.15 -13.20 4.04
C ASN A 100 -7.81 -13.80 3.63
N GLY A 101 -6.87 -12.98 3.18
CA GLY A 101 -5.56 -13.47 2.80
C GLY A 101 -4.56 -12.35 2.63
N TYR A 102 -3.28 -12.70 2.62
CA TYR A 102 -2.19 -11.78 2.36
C TYR A 102 -1.09 -12.48 1.57
N ALA A 103 -0.27 -11.68 0.89
CA ALA A 103 0.87 -12.19 0.15
C ALA A 103 2.00 -11.17 0.14
N TRP A 104 3.22 -11.67 0.30
CA TRP A 104 4.44 -10.89 0.08
C TRP A 104 4.97 -11.26 -1.29
N CYS A 105 5.07 -10.28 -2.19
CA CYS A 105 5.39 -10.51 -3.60
C CYS A 105 6.61 -9.71 -4.01
N SER A 106 7.46 -10.32 -4.84
CA SER A 106 8.63 -9.65 -5.40
C SER A 106 8.21 -8.61 -6.45
N PHE A 107 9.08 -7.66 -6.71
CA PHE A 107 8.87 -6.62 -7.71
C PHE A 107 8.42 -7.20 -9.04
N SER A 108 7.39 -6.64 -9.63
CA SER A 108 6.74 -7.03 -10.87
C SER A 108 5.98 -8.36 -10.84
N LYS A 109 6.14 -9.17 -9.80
CA LYS A 109 5.39 -10.43 -9.63
C LYS A 109 4.17 -10.21 -8.74
N TRP A 110 3.38 -9.23 -9.12
CA TRP A 110 2.20 -8.82 -8.36
C TRP A 110 1.12 -9.91 -8.36
N PRO A 111 0.33 -10.03 -7.28
CA PRO A 111 -0.76 -11.00 -7.26
C PRO A 111 -1.87 -10.60 -8.22
N LYS A 112 -2.68 -11.55 -8.63
CA LYS A 112 -3.77 -11.32 -9.60
C LYS A 112 -5.08 -11.89 -9.06
N PRO A 113 -6.20 -11.19 -9.30
CA PRO A 113 -6.32 -9.87 -9.93
C PRO A 113 -6.03 -8.74 -8.95
N LEU A 114 -5.42 -7.69 -9.45
CA LEU A 114 -5.21 -6.47 -8.68
C LEU A 114 -6.46 -5.57 -8.73
N HIS A 115 -6.71 -4.87 -7.62
CA HIS A 115 -7.65 -3.76 -7.59
C HIS A 115 -7.35 -2.76 -8.72
N TYR A 116 -8.37 -2.22 -9.37
CA TYR A 116 -8.20 -1.39 -10.57
C TYR A 116 -7.23 -0.23 -10.40
N GLY A 117 -7.43 0.57 -9.34
CA GLY A 117 -6.56 1.71 -9.08
C GLY A 117 -5.12 1.28 -8.82
N LEU A 118 -4.92 0.23 -8.05
CA LEU A 118 -3.59 -0.32 -7.78
C LEU A 118 -2.95 -0.87 -9.05
N ARG A 119 -3.72 -1.55 -9.90
CA ARG A 119 -3.22 -2.03 -11.19
C ARG A 119 -2.67 -0.89 -12.03
N ASN A 120 -3.42 0.22 -12.12
CA ASN A 120 -2.98 1.39 -12.85
C ASN A 120 -1.69 1.98 -12.26
N THR A 121 -1.61 2.07 -10.94
CA THR A 121 -0.42 2.56 -10.23
C THR A 121 0.79 1.70 -10.54
N LEU A 122 0.66 0.38 -10.47
CA LEU A 122 1.78 -0.55 -10.67
C LEU A 122 2.10 -0.85 -12.14
N GLN A 123 1.26 -0.42 -13.08
CA GLN A 123 1.56 -0.47 -14.52
C GLN A 123 2.18 0.82 -15.03
N SER A 124 2.15 1.89 -14.25
CA SER A 124 2.74 3.17 -14.62
C SER A 124 4.27 3.08 -14.65
N LYS A 125 4.86 3.40 -15.79
CA LYS A 125 6.34 3.42 -15.92
C LYS A 125 6.97 4.41 -14.96
N VAL A 126 6.31 5.55 -14.71
CA VAL A 126 6.80 6.57 -13.76
C VAL A 126 6.88 5.98 -12.36
N ASN A 127 5.82 5.32 -11.90
CA ASN A 127 5.77 4.73 -10.57
C ASN A 127 6.75 3.56 -10.43
N LEU A 128 6.86 2.70 -11.44
CA LEU A 128 7.83 1.61 -11.43
C LEU A 128 9.26 2.12 -11.38
N THR A 129 9.56 3.19 -12.11
CA THR A 129 10.88 3.83 -12.05
C THR A 129 11.17 4.42 -10.67
N LYS A 130 10.17 5.05 -10.05
CA LYS A 130 10.29 5.55 -8.67
C LYS A 130 10.62 4.41 -7.71
N LEU A 131 9.88 3.30 -7.79
CA LEU A 131 10.12 2.14 -6.93
C LEU A 131 11.52 1.58 -7.12
N GLU A 132 11.95 1.36 -8.37
CA GLU A 132 13.29 0.87 -8.67
C GLU A 132 14.38 1.79 -8.11
N THR A 133 14.22 3.10 -8.29
CA THR A 133 15.17 4.09 -7.80
C THR A 133 15.26 4.06 -6.28
N VAL A 134 14.12 4.00 -5.61
CA VAL A 134 14.06 4.00 -4.15
C VAL A 134 14.77 2.77 -3.58
N PHE A 135 14.42 1.56 -4.03
CA PHE A 135 15.02 0.39 -3.40
C PHE A 135 16.48 0.17 -3.83
N LYS A 136 16.91 0.61 -5.01
CA LYS A 136 18.34 0.65 -5.34
C LYS A 136 19.10 1.58 -4.40
N THR A 137 18.55 2.76 -4.15
CA THR A 137 19.16 3.73 -3.22
C THR A 137 19.22 3.17 -1.81
N ILE A 138 18.13 2.58 -1.32
CA ILE A 138 18.07 1.98 0.01
C ILE A 138 19.11 0.85 0.14
N ASN A 139 19.19 -0.03 -0.84
CA ASN A 139 20.13 -1.14 -0.83
C ASN A 139 21.58 -0.66 -0.83
N LEU A 140 21.87 0.46 -1.48
CA LEU A 140 23.21 1.06 -1.45
C LEU A 140 23.55 1.67 -0.09
N LEU A 141 22.55 2.29 0.58
CA LEU A 141 22.75 2.97 1.86
C LEU A 141 22.81 2.01 3.04
N ASP A 142 22.13 0.86 2.96
CA ASP A 142 22.05 -0.13 4.03
C ASP A 142 23.12 -1.21 3.95
N LYS A 143 24.04 -1.08 3.02
CA LYS A 143 25.20 -1.98 2.93
C LYS A 143 26.41 -1.41 3.72
#